data_3cbb600669f4f882dd2d6e01cb9d6c5c
#
_entry.id   3cbb600669f4f882dd2d6e01cb9d6c5c
#
_cell.length_a   1.000
_cell.length_b   1.000
_cell.length_c   1.000
_cell.angle_alpha   90.00
_cell.angle_beta   90.00
_cell.angle_gamma   90.00
#
_symmetry.space_group_name_H-M   'P 1'
#
loop_
_entity.id
_entity.type
_entity.pdbx_description
1 polymer ?
#
loop_
_entity_poly.entity_id
_entity_poly.type
_entity_poly.pdbx_seq_one_letter_code
_entity_poly.pdbx_strand_id
1 'polypeptide(L)'
;MSKNKFKQKREEELKVGAGLLSPVSKTADVSSYEVVNIDMDLIVPNEKNDFSIDELDELAELIVMSDGILQPLILLPERNPQGMYTLTTGERRWRAAKLLKEQGRYPAKYKNTVPCIFQDPKEIKLPLSNDTKELFSIMVTNQYRHKKEADQLMEVKNWTRIFQELKENGEEYIPEQLALLAGTARYGENGEYEPERLVGQKMKTLVSAHAGISEGKVQQINKVEKNASDELMDKLLKNEVSFAAAEKMLEMPKEEQNRLIEETTGEKIEVKEVERRIEEIEKKKVISKQQVESDLKKILERCSQEVELGSKEYKKYLHALNQLERILW
;
A
#
# COMPACT_ATOMS: atom_id res chain seq x y z
N MET A 1 28.92 32.48 -2.21
CA MET A 1 29.22 31.32 -1.32
C MET A 1 28.13 30.21 -1.28
N SER A 2 27.10 30.28 -2.13
CA SER A 2 25.94 29.33 -2.08
C SER A 2 26.07 28.08 -2.99
N LYS A 3 26.85 28.13 -4.08
CA LYS A 3 26.94 26.99 -5.04
C LYS A 3 27.76 25.81 -4.57
N ASN A 4 28.70 25.99 -3.63
CA ASN A 4 29.53 24.88 -3.13
C ASN A 4 28.81 23.99 -2.10
N LYS A 5 27.89 24.53 -1.30
CA LYS A 5 27.12 23.73 -0.33
C LYS A 5 26.14 22.76 -1.03
N PHE A 6 25.56 23.18 -2.15
CA PHE A 6 24.66 22.31 -2.95
C PHE A 6 25.40 21.18 -3.65
N LYS A 7 26.63 21.42 -4.10
CA LYS A 7 27.45 20.38 -4.74
C LYS A 7 27.93 19.33 -3.72
N GLN A 8 28.38 19.79 -2.54
CA GLN A 8 28.76 18.89 -1.44
C GLN A 8 27.57 18.03 -0.96
N LYS A 9 26.39 18.62 -0.77
CA LYS A 9 25.19 17.88 -0.35
C LYS A 9 24.77 16.82 -1.38
N ARG A 10 24.89 17.12 -2.66
CA ARG A 10 24.57 16.18 -3.75
C ARG A 10 25.62 15.05 -3.89
N GLU A 11 26.88 15.33 -3.56
CA GLU A 11 27.95 14.33 -3.52
C GLU A 11 27.84 13.43 -2.27
N GLU A 12 27.35 13.95 -1.15
CA GLU A 12 27.04 13.18 0.04
C GLU A 12 25.79 12.31 -0.14
N GLU A 13 24.75 12.82 -0.76
CA GLU A 13 23.54 12.04 -1.12
C GLU A 13 23.83 10.93 -2.13
N LEU A 14 24.74 11.15 -3.09
CA LEU A 14 25.24 10.12 -4.01
C LEU A 14 26.08 9.05 -3.32
N LYS A 15 26.83 9.42 -2.27
CA LYS A 15 27.60 8.45 -1.47
C LYS A 15 26.70 7.58 -0.59
N VAL A 16 25.60 8.12 -0.06
CA VAL A 16 24.60 7.36 0.70
C VAL A 16 23.88 6.36 -0.20
N GLY A 17 23.51 6.73 -1.43
CA GLY A 17 22.91 5.81 -2.41
C GLY A 17 23.86 4.70 -2.88
N ALA A 18 25.16 4.99 -3.01
CA ALA A 18 26.16 3.99 -3.35
C ALA A 18 26.50 3.06 -2.16
N GLY A 19 26.33 3.53 -0.92
CA GLY A 19 26.54 2.74 0.30
C GLY A 19 25.48 1.65 0.53
N LEU A 20 24.26 1.85 0.05
CA LEU A 20 23.18 0.85 0.11
C LEU A 20 23.41 -0.36 -0.80
N LEU A 21 24.23 -0.20 -1.83
CA LEU A 21 24.63 -1.29 -2.75
C LEU A 21 25.98 -1.92 -2.42
N SER A 22 26.66 -1.49 -1.36
CA SER A 22 28.00 -1.98 -1.05
C SER A 22 28.37 -1.98 0.43
N PRO A 23 28.08 -3.04 1.15
CA PRO A 23 28.99 -3.53 2.20
C PRO A 23 30.08 -4.43 1.62
N VAL A 24 30.25 -4.48 0.30
CA VAL A 24 31.17 -5.37 -0.38
C VAL A 24 32.34 -4.61 -0.94
N SER A 25 33.05 -3.85 -0.17
CA SER A 25 34.34 -3.43 -0.65
C SER A 25 35.34 -3.34 0.48
N LYS A 26 35.98 -4.44 0.77
CA LYS A 26 37.42 -4.42 1.10
C LYS A 26 38.07 -5.81 1.09
N THR A 27 37.34 -6.87 0.79
CA THR A 27 37.95 -8.17 0.50
C THR A 27 37.30 -8.73 -0.76
N ALA A 28 38.09 -8.88 -1.80
CA ALA A 28 37.64 -9.35 -3.08
C ALA A 28 37.32 -10.85 -3.06
N ASP A 29 36.07 -11.15 -2.66
CA ASP A 29 35.32 -12.23 -3.24
C ASP A 29 34.05 -11.58 -3.78
N VAL A 30 34.16 -11.06 -4.98
CA VAL A 30 33.01 -10.64 -5.77
C VAL A 30 32.26 -11.93 -6.09
N SER A 31 31.29 -12.27 -5.28
CA SER A 31 30.22 -13.16 -5.71
C SER A 31 29.48 -12.39 -6.80
N SER A 32 30.00 -12.50 -8.03
CA SER A 32 29.36 -11.95 -9.20
C SER A 32 28.06 -12.71 -9.36
N TYR A 33 26.92 -12.04 -9.16
CA TYR A 33 25.63 -12.61 -9.55
C TYR A 33 25.73 -13.00 -11.02
N GLU A 34 25.63 -14.29 -11.31
CA GLU A 34 25.67 -14.78 -12.67
C GLU A 34 24.41 -14.32 -13.39
N VAL A 35 24.56 -13.54 -14.44
CA VAL A 35 23.44 -13.13 -15.29
C VAL A 35 23.18 -14.24 -16.30
N VAL A 36 22.00 -14.81 -16.23
CA VAL A 36 21.53 -15.86 -17.14
C VAL A 36 20.37 -15.34 -18.00
N ASN A 37 20.29 -15.80 -19.24
CA ASN A 37 19.19 -15.46 -20.12
C ASN A 37 18.08 -16.52 -19.98
N ILE A 38 16.89 -16.10 -19.54
CA ILE A 38 15.73 -16.96 -19.33
C ILE A 38 14.66 -16.62 -20.37
N ASP A 39 14.01 -17.65 -20.92
CA ASP A 39 12.87 -17.46 -21.82
C ASP A 39 11.73 -16.73 -21.08
N MET A 40 11.20 -15.65 -21.70
CA MET A 40 10.13 -14.83 -21.12
C MET A 40 8.87 -15.64 -20.79
N ASP A 41 8.64 -16.71 -21.53
CA ASP A 41 7.45 -17.55 -21.35
C ASP A 41 7.62 -18.56 -20.19
N LEU A 42 8.84 -18.69 -19.65
CA LEU A 42 9.10 -19.45 -18.43
C LEU A 42 9.06 -18.58 -17.16
N ILE A 43 8.63 -17.33 -17.27
CA ILE A 43 8.58 -16.38 -16.15
C ILE A 43 7.12 -16.03 -15.87
N VAL A 44 6.75 -16.03 -14.58
CA VAL A 44 5.45 -15.58 -14.11
C VAL A 44 5.60 -14.45 -13.10
N PRO A 45 4.64 -13.52 -13.03
CA PRO A 45 4.65 -12.48 -12.01
C PRO A 45 4.53 -13.08 -10.61
N ASN A 46 4.94 -12.31 -9.61
CA ASN A 46 4.76 -12.68 -8.21
C ASN A 46 3.40 -12.21 -7.73
N GLU A 47 2.61 -13.11 -7.16
CA GLU A 47 1.28 -12.80 -6.62
C GLU A 47 1.31 -11.81 -5.44
N LYS A 48 2.48 -11.65 -4.80
CA LYS A 48 2.68 -10.66 -3.72
C LYS A 48 3.04 -9.26 -4.24
N ASN A 49 3.25 -9.11 -5.55
CA ASN A 49 3.59 -7.82 -6.14
C ASN A 49 2.33 -7.08 -6.58
N ASP A 50 1.71 -6.40 -5.64
CA ASP A 50 0.49 -5.62 -5.85
C ASP A 50 0.74 -4.18 -6.36
N PHE A 51 1.99 -3.84 -6.71
CA PHE A 51 2.31 -2.52 -7.25
C PHE A 51 1.74 -2.32 -8.65
N SER A 52 1.32 -1.09 -8.93
CA SER A 52 0.74 -0.71 -10.23
C SER A 52 1.70 -0.96 -11.40
N ILE A 53 1.16 -1.39 -12.53
CA ILE A 53 1.92 -1.69 -13.74
C ILE A 53 1.57 -0.64 -14.79
N ASP A 54 2.24 0.50 -14.70
CA ASP A 54 2.00 1.66 -15.55
C ASP A 54 3.19 1.95 -16.47
N GLU A 55 2.96 2.81 -17.47
CA GLU A 55 3.99 3.36 -18.36
C GLU A 55 4.81 2.26 -19.09
N LEU A 56 4.11 1.19 -19.51
CA LEU A 56 4.76 0.08 -20.20
C LEU A 56 5.27 0.49 -21.59
N ASP A 57 4.53 1.35 -22.29
CA ASP A 57 4.91 1.80 -23.64
C ASP A 57 6.20 2.63 -23.60
N GLU A 58 6.32 3.57 -22.65
CA GLU A 58 7.54 4.35 -22.47
C GLU A 58 8.75 3.45 -22.14
N LEU A 59 8.56 2.49 -21.25
CA LEU A 59 9.60 1.54 -20.90
C LEU A 59 9.96 0.61 -22.07
N ALA A 60 8.99 0.24 -22.90
CA ALA A 60 9.22 -0.52 -24.11
C ALA A 60 10.10 0.26 -25.11
N GLU A 61 9.80 1.55 -25.33
CA GLU A 61 10.66 2.41 -26.17
C GLU A 61 12.09 2.51 -25.61
N LEU A 62 12.25 2.64 -24.29
CA LEU A 62 13.59 2.66 -23.68
C LEU A 62 14.33 1.34 -23.89
N ILE A 63 13.66 0.18 -23.83
CA ILE A 63 14.27 -1.13 -24.13
C ILE A 63 14.72 -1.22 -25.58
N VAL A 64 13.94 -0.68 -26.52
CA VAL A 64 14.33 -0.61 -27.93
C VAL A 64 15.55 0.30 -28.11
N MET A 65 15.52 1.50 -27.52
CA MET A 65 16.61 2.48 -27.61
C MET A 65 17.93 1.98 -27.01
N SER A 66 17.87 1.22 -25.93
CA SER A 66 19.04 0.63 -25.26
C SER A 66 19.44 -0.71 -25.86
N ASP A 67 18.79 -1.16 -26.93
CA ASP A 67 19.02 -2.45 -27.57
C ASP A 67 18.95 -3.63 -26.58
N GLY A 68 18.01 -3.56 -25.63
CA GLY A 68 17.71 -4.60 -24.65
C GLY A 68 17.50 -4.12 -23.23
N ILE A 69 17.30 -5.06 -22.31
CA ILE A 69 17.15 -4.81 -20.89
C ILE A 69 18.53 -4.67 -20.24
N LEU A 70 18.86 -3.47 -19.77
CA LEU A 70 20.17 -3.17 -19.14
C LEU A 70 20.25 -3.65 -17.68
N GLN A 71 19.14 -3.66 -16.98
CA GLN A 71 19.03 -4.13 -15.59
C GLN A 71 18.41 -5.53 -15.56
N PRO A 72 19.13 -6.59 -15.14
CA PRO A 72 18.56 -7.93 -15.03
C PRO A 72 17.28 -7.98 -14.17
N LEU A 73 16.42 -8.91 -14.49
CA LEU A 73 15.28 -9.28 -13.65
C LEU A 73 15.78 -10.10 -12.47
N ILE A 74 15.07 -10.10 -11.35
CA ILE A 74 15.35 -10.96 -10.21
C ILE A 74 14.27 -12.03 -10.12
N LEU A 75 14.70 -13.29 -10.11
CA LEU A 75 13.84 -14.47 -10.04
C LEU A 75 14.13 -15.26 -8.77
N LEU A 76 13.10 -15.94 -8.26
CA LEU A 76 13.32 -16.99 -7.27
C LEU A 76 14.06 -18.17 -7.90
N PRO A 77 15.01 -18.80 -7.18
CA PRO A 77 15.78 -19.92 -7.73
C PRO A 77 14.93 -21.18 -7.93
N GLU A 78 13.89 -21.35 -7.12
CA GLU A 78 12.99 -22.49 -7.19
C GLU A 78 11.89 -22.25 -8.23
N ARG A 79 11.62 -23.26 -9.08
CA ARG A 79 10.48 -23.21 -10.00
C ARG A 79 9.18 -23.51 -9.23
N ASN A 80 8.10 -22.85 -9.65
CA ASN A 80 6.78 -23.14 -9.15
C ASN A 80 6.28 -24.54 -9.64
N PRO A 81 5.15 -25.05 -9.14
CA PRO A 81 4.62 -26.36 -9.54
C PRO A 81 4.33 -26.51 -11.06
N GLN A 82 4.19 -25.39 -11.77
CA GLN A 82 4.00 -25.35 -13.22
C GLN A 82 5.34 -25.35 -13.99
N GLY A 83 6.47 -25.40 -13.28
CA GLY A 83 7.81 -25.39 -13.89
C GLY A 83 8.30 -24.00 -14.30
N MET A 84 7.62 -22.94 -13.87
CA MET A 84 7.93 -21.53 -14.18
C MET A 84 8.77 -20.89 -13.08
N TYR A 85 9.55 -19.87 -13.43
CA TYR A 85 10.26 -19.04 -12.45
C TYR A 85 9.37 -17.88 -11.98
N THR A 86 9.32 -17.65 -10.69
CA THR A 86 8.57 -16.53 -10.10
C THR A 86 9.45 -15.28 -10.08
N LEU A 87 8.92 -14.19 -10.58
CA LEU A 87 9.59 -12.90 -10.67
C LEU A 87 9.51 -12.15 -9.34
N THR A 88 10.65 -11.84 -8.72
CA THR A 88 10.68 -10.98 -7.51
C THR A 88 10.79 -9.51 -7.89
N THR A 89 11.59 -9.18 -8.91
CA THR A 89 11.84 -7.79 -9.30
C THR A 89 11.92 -7.64 -10.80
N GLY A 90 11.36 -6.53 -11.31
CA GLY A 90 11.46 -6.15 -12.71
C GLY A 90 10.22 -6.50 -13.54
N GLU A 91 9.06 -6.67 -12.93
CA GLU A 91 7.82 -7.04 -13.63
C GLU A 91 7.46 -6.09 -14.77
N ARG A 92 7.61 -4.77 -14.58
CA ARG A 92 7.39 -3.79 -15.66
C ARG A 92 8.31 -4.06 -16.86
N ARG A 93 9.59 -4.36 -16.60
CA ARG A 93 10.58 -4.68 -17.67
C ARG A 93 10.22 -5.96 -18.41
N TRP A 94 9.81 -6.98 -17.68
CA TRP A 94 9.35 -8.24 -18.27
C TRP A 94 8.08 -8.05 -19.12
N ARG A 95 7.08 -7.31 -18.62
CA ARG A 95 5.85 -7.01 -19.37
C ARG A 95 6.12 -6.16 -20.61
N ALA A 96 6.98 -5.15 -20.50
CA ALA A 96 7.40 -4.32 -21.63
C ALA A 96 8.15 -5.15 -22.68
N ALA A 97 9.01 -6.09 -22.28
CA ALA A 97 9.68 -7.01 -23.20
C ALA A 97 8.67 -7.96 -23.91
N LYS A 98 7.67 -8.47 -23.18
CA LYS A 98 6.60 -9.28 -23.80
C LYS A 98 5.78 -8.47 -24.80
N LEU A 99 5.43 -7.23 -24.47
CA LEU A 99 4.74 -6.32 -25.38
C LEU A 99 5.55 -6.10 -26.67
N LEU A 100 6.84 -5.84 -26.55
CA LEU A 100 7.75 -5.68 -27.70
C LEU A 100 7.89 -6.97 -28.53
N LYS A 101 7.87 -8.14 -27.89
CA LYS A 101 7.86 -9.42 -28.57
C LYS A 101 6.58 -9.58 -29.42
N GLU A 102 5.44 -9.29 -28.84
CA GLU A 102 4.12 -9.36 -29.53
C GLU A 102 4.07 -8.40 -30.73
N GLN A 103 4.71 -7.23 -30.59
CA GLN A 103 4.86 -6.23 -31.66
C GLN A 103 5.95 -6.57 -32.70
N GLY A 104 6.72 -7.64 -32.49
CA GLY A 104 7.88 -7.98 -33.33
C GLY A 104 9.06 -6.99 -33.24
N ARG A 105 9.12 -6.18 -32.18
CA ARG A 105 10.10 -5.10 -31.95
C ARG A 105 11.17 -5.44 -30.92
N TYR A 106 11.06 -6.58 -30.24
CA TYR A 106 12.07 -7.00 -29.27
C TYR A 106 13.38 -7.30 -29.97
N PRO A 107 14.57 -6.87 -29.41
CA PRO A 107 15.84 -7.02 -30.10
C PRO A 107 16.17 -8.47 -30.45
N ALA A 108 16.33 -8.75 -31.74
CA ALA A 108 16.45 -10.11 -32.29
C ALA A 108 17.63 -10.92 -31.69
N LYS A 109 18.70 -10.25 -31.24
CA LYS A 109 19.88 -10.89 -30.62
C LYS A 109 19.54 -11.67 -29.34
N TYR A 110 18.51 -11.26 -28.61
CA TYR A 110 18.05 -11.94 -27.39
C TYR A 110 17.01 -13.04 -27.67
N LYS A 111 16.54 -13.17 -28.92
CA LYS A 111 15.47 -14.10 -29.29
C LYS A 111 14.22 -13.89 -28.43
N ASN A 112 13.90 -14.84 -27.55
CA ASN A 112 12.80 -14.78 -26.62
C ASN A 112 13.24 -14.67 -25.15
N THR A 113 14.51 -14.32 -24.90
CA THR A 113 15.07 -14.35 -23.56
C THR A 113 15.26 -12.97 -22.96
N VAL A 114 15.27 -12.89 -21.63
CA VAL A 114 15.58 -11.70 -20.85
C VAL A 114 16.69 -11.99 -19.85
N PRO A 115 17.58 -11.01 -19.56
CA PRO A 115 18.64 -11.19 -18.58
C PRO A 115 18.06 -11.29 -17.18
N CYS A 116 18.45 -12.32 -16.44
CA CYS A 116 17.96 -12.60 -15.10
C CYS A 116 19.10 -12.93 -14.15
N ILE A 117 18.91 -12.67 -12.87
CA ILE A 117 19.70 -13.22 -11.77
C ILE A 117 18.76 -13.98 -10.82
N PHE A 118 19.28 -14.98 -10.13
CA PHE A 118 18.55 -15.68 -9.09
C PHE A 118 18.92 -15.12 -7.72
N GLN A 119 17.92 -14.86 -6.90
CA GLN A 119 18.09 -14.45 -5.51
C GLN A 119 17.12 -15.22 -4.63
N ASP A 120 17.66 -15.89 -3.61
CA ASP A 120 16.84 -16.56 -2.60
C ASP A 120 16.55 -15.60 -1.43
N PRO A 121 15.27 -15.20 -1.22
CA PRO A 121 14.90 -14.38 -0.06
C PRO A 121 15.27 -15.02 1.28
N LYS A 122 15.42 -16.34 1.35
CA LYS A 122 15.85 -17.05 2.58
C LYS A 122 17.23 -16.59 3.08
N GLU A 123 18.08 -16.09 2.17
CA GLU A 123 19.41 -15.55 2.51
C GLU A 123 19.36 -14.19 3.21
N ILE A 124 18.20 -13.50 3.17
CA ILE A 124 18.01 -12.22 3.86
C ILE A 124 18.13 -12.45 5.37
N LYS A 125 19.11 -11.76 5.99
CA LYS A 125 19.41 -11.87 7.42
C LYS A 125 18.47 -10.99 8.26
N LEU A 126 17.17 -11.23 8.15
CA LEU A 126 16.14 -10.63 8.99
C LEU A 126 15.39 -11.74 9.71
N PRO A 127 14.96 -11.51 10.96
CA PRO A 127 14.17 -12.47 11.73
C PRO A 127 12.71 -12.46 11.27
N LEU A 128 12.48 -12.84 10.02
CA LEU A 128 11.21 -12.90 9.34
C LEU A 128 10.99 -14.27 8.73
N SER A 129 9.75 -14.67 8.54
CA SER A 129 9.39 -15.84 7.75
C SER A 129 9.85 -15.70 6.30
N ASN A 130 10.04 -16.82 5.61
CA ASN A 130 10.45 -16.80 4.20
C ASN A 130 9.45 -16.03 3.32
N ASP A 131 8.16 -16.11 3.64
CA ASP A 131 7.10 -15.40 2.96
C ASP A 131 7.24 -13.87 3.10
N THR A 132 7.55 -13.40 4.30
CA THR A 132 7.75 -11.97 4.58
C THR A 132 9.12 -11.47 4.11
N LYS A 133 10.17 -12.33 4.06
CA LYS A 133 11.45 -11.99 3.41
C LYS A 133 11.30 -11.76 1.92
N GLU A 134 10.48 -12.57 1.23
CA GLU A 134 10.15 -12.36 -0.17
C GLU A 134 9.40 -11.04 -0.38
N LEU A 135 8.39 -10.76 0.46
CA LEU A 135 7.69 -9.49 0.45
C LEU A 135 8.63 -8.31 0.70
N PHE A 136 9.53 -8.43 1.67
CA PHE A 136 10.56 -7.42 1.95
C PHE A 136 11.45 -7.16 0.73
N SER A 137 11.87 -8.19 0.01
CA SER A 137 12.64 -8.07 -1.21
C SER A 137 11.91 -7.26 -2.29
N ILE A 138 10.61 -7.51 -2.47
CA ILE A 138 9.75 -6.75 -3.39
C ILE A 138 9.64 -5.29 -2.95
N MET A 139 9.45 -5.03 -1.65
CA MET A 139 9.32 -3.69 -1.08
C MET A 139 10.59 -2.85 -1.29
N VAL A 140 11.75 -3.41 -1.00
CA VAL A 140 13.05 -2.72 -1.15
C VAL A 140 13.29 -2.30 -2.60
N THR A 141 12.96 -3.16 -3.56
CA THR A 141 13.20 -2.88 -4.98
C THR A 141 12.23 -1.87 -5.58
N ASN A 142 11.09 -1.63 -4.93
CA ASN A 142 10.11 -0.63 -5.34
C ASN A 142 10.20 0.69 -4.54
N GLN A 143 11.13 0.82 -3.58
CA GLN A 143 11.22 1.97 -2.67
C GLN A 143 11.39 3.32 -3.38
N TYR A 144 12.16 3.36 -4.47
CA TYR A 144 12.45 4.60 -5.21
C TYR A 144 11.49 4.88 -6.37
N ARG A 145 10.42 4.12 -6.47
CA ARG A 145 9.40 4.31 -7.50
C ARG A 145 8.49 5.49 -7.14
N HIS A 146 8.06 6.27 -8.16
CA HIS A 146 6.94 7.19 -7.96
C HIS A 146 5.68 6.38 -7.67
N LYS A 147 5.06 6.63 -6.51
CA LYS A 147 3.97 5.82 -5.98
C LYS A 147 2.63 6.52 -6.15
N LYS A 148 1.72 5.87 -6.85
CA LYS A 148 0.31 6.27 -6.89
C LYS A 148 -0.37 5.96 -5.56
N GLU A 149 -1.59 6.41 -5.38
CA GLU A 149 -2.34 6.19 -4.12
C GLU A 149 -2.53 4.69 -3.82
N ALA A 150 -2.84 3.88 -4.83
CA ALA A 150 -2.91 2.42 -4.67
C ALA A 150 -1.59 1.81 -4.18
N ASP A 151 -0.46 2.24 -4.74
CA ASP A 151 0.87 1.77 -4.30
C ASP A 151 1.16 2.15 -2.84
N GLN A 152 0.74 3.37 -2.41
CA GLN A 152 0.88 3.80 -1.01
C GLN A 152 0.06 2.94 -0.05
N LEU A 153 -1.15 2.53 -0.44
CA LEU A 153 -1.98 1.60 0.33
C LEU A 153 -1.25 0.27 0.54
N MET A 154 -0.75 -0.31 -0.56
CA MET A 154 -0.03 -1.59 -0.50
C MET A 154 1.24 -1.49 0.33
N GLU A 155 1.98 -0.38 0.24
CA GLU A 155 3.14 -0.14 1.08
C GLU A 155 2.81 -0.08 2.56
N VAL A 156 1.80 0.69 2.94
CA VAL A 156 1.37 0.78 4.35
C VAL A 156 1.02 -0.60 4.89
N LYS A 157 0.27 -1.38 4.13
CA LYS A 157 -0.11 -2.76 4.48
C LYS A 157 1.11 -3.66 4.64
N ASN A 158 2.01 -3.64 3.66
CA ASN A 158 3.18 -4.51 3.63
C ASN A 158 4.20 -4.16 4.72
N TRP A 159 4.50 -2.86 4.93
CA TRP A 159 5.35 -2.43 6.05
C TRP A 159 4.73 -2.73 7.40
N THR A 160 3.41 -2.59 7.53
CA THR A 160 2.69 -2.98 8.75
C THR A 160 2.90 -4.45 9.05
N ARG A 161 2.75 -5.33 8.05
CA ARG A 161 2.99 -6.78 8.19
C ARG A 161 4.42 -7.10 8.62
N ILE A 162 5.42 -6.48 7.98
CA ILE A 162 6.84 -6.69 8.33
C ILE A 162 7.10 -6.32 9.78
N PHE A 163 6.65 -5.15 10.25
CA PHE A 163 6.85 -4.73 11.63
C PHE A 163 6.02 -5.51 12.65
N GLN A 164 4.84 -5.97 12.27
CA GLN A 164 4.07 -6.88 13.12
C GLN A 164 4.81 -8.18 13.37
N GLU A 165 5.31 -8.82 12.31
CA GLU A 165 6.06 -10.07 12.43
C GLU A 165 7.34 -9.91 13.25
N LEU A 166 8.09 -8.82 13.08
CA LEU A 166 9.25 -8.54 13.92
C LEU A 166 8.88 -8.46 15.40
N LYS A 167 7.79 -7.78 15.75
CA LYS A 167 7.31 -7.68 17.13
C LYS A 167 6.82 -9.02 17.67
N GLU A 168 6.13 -9.81 16.86
CA GLU A 168 5.64 -11.15 17.21
C GLU A 168 6.79 -12.14 17.43
N ASN A 169 7.89 -11.97 16.68
CA ASN A 169 9.12 -12.77 16.86
C ASN A 169 9.97 -12.31 18.05
N GLY A 170 9.52 -11.30 18.80
CA GLY A 170 10.16 -10.82 20.03
C GLY A 170 11.34 -9.88 19.79
N GLU A 171 11.46 -9.30 18.61
CA GLU A 171 12.52 -8.31 18.33
C GLU A 171 12.33 -7.06 19.17
N GLU A 172 13.34 -6.71 19.96
CA GLU A 172 13.32 -5.52 20.80
C GLU A 172 13.79 -4.26 20.06
N TYR A 173 14.60 -4.44 19.02
CA TYR A 173 15.28 -3.37 18.30
C TYR A 173 14.99 -3.45 16.79
N ILE A 174 15.13 -2.30 16.13
CA ILE A 174 15.00 -2.22 14.67
C ILE A 174 16.26 -2.82 14.04
N PRO A 175 16.15 -3.82 13.17
CA PRO A 175 17.31 -4.35 12.43
C PRO A 175 18.00 -3.27 11.59
N GLU A 176 19.33 -3.33 11.51
CA GLU A 176 20.15 -2.36 10.78
C GLU A 176 19.68 -2.12 9.34
N GLN A 177 19.33 -3.19 8.64
CA GLN A 177 18.85 -3.12 7.25
C GLN A 177 17.59 -2.25 7.11
N LEU A 178 16.67 -2.32 8.08
CA LEU A 178 15.47 -1.49 8.09
C LEU A 178 15.80 -0.05 8.45
N ALA A 179 16.66 0.17 9.43
CA ALA A 179 17.11 1.52 9.79
C ALA A 179 17.84 2.22 8.63
N LEU A 180 18.65 1.48 7.87
CA LEU A 180 19.29 1.98 6.65
C LEU A 180 18.28 2.40 5.59
N LEU A 181 17.27 1.58 5.35
CA LEU A 181 16.21 1.88 4.37
C LEU A 181 15.42 3.13 4.72
N ALA A 182 15.13 3.32 6.00
CA ALA A 182 14.43 4.52 6.50
C ALA A 182 15.33 5.76 6.62
N GLY A 183 16.65 5.62 6.43
CA GLY A 183 17.63 6.69 6.66
C GLY A 183 17.76 7.09 8.14
N THR A 184 17.43 6.19 9.05
CA THR A 184 17.45 6.41 10.51
C THR A 184 18.62 5.70 11.20
N ALA A 185 19.43 4.94 10.46
CA ALA A 185 20.57 4.20 11.00
C ALA A 185 21.57 5.16 11.67
N ARG A 186 21.98 4.83 12.89
CA ARG A 186 23.01 5.54 13.65
C ARG A 186 24.17 4.59 13.96
N TYR A 187 25.37 5.16 14.01
CA TYR A 187 26.58 4.40 14.29
C TYR A 187 27.36 5.14 15.37
N GLY A 188 27.88 4.38 16.34
CA GLY A 188 28.77 4.89 17.37
C GLY A 188 30.16 5.26 16.84
N GLU A 189 30.99 5.81 17.71
CA GLU A 189 32.38 6.21 17.35
C GLU A 189 33.24 5.03 16.87
N ASN A 190 32.91 3.81 17.29
CA ASN A 190 33.55 2.55 16.87
C ASN A 190 33.04 2.04 15.52
N GLY A 191 32.06 2.71 14.90
CA GLY A 191 31.43 2.30 13.63
C GLY A 191 30.42 1.16 13.78
N GLU A 192 30.05 0.77 15.00
CA GLU A 192 29.00 -0.23 15.25
C GLU A 192 27.61 0.42 15.19
N TYR A 193 26.63 -0.35 14.67
CA TYR A 193 25.26 0.09 14.60
C TYR A 193 24.67 0.27 16.00
N GLU A 194 24.09 1.43 16.27
CA GLU A 194 23.33 1.74 17.48
C GLU A 194 21.84 1.54 17.23
N PRO A 195 21.28 0.39 17.64
CA PRO A 195 19.90 0.03 17.29
C PRO A 195 18.89 0.89 18.07
N GLU A 196 17.91 1.41 17.35
CA GLU A 196 16.74 2.05 17.94
C GLU A 196 15.76 0.99 18.45
N ARG A 197 15.11 1.24 19.61
CA ARG A 197 14.13 0.31 20.16
C ARG A 197 12.90 0.20 19.26
N LEU A 198 12.50 -1.01 18.93
CA LEU A 198 11.26 -1.33 18.21
C LEU A 198 10.06 -1.38 19.18
N VAL A 199 10.31 -1.92 20.39
CA VAL A 199 9.28 -2.02 21.43
C VAL A 199 8.88 -0.64 21.93
N GLY A 200 7.57 -0.39 22.01
CA GLY A 200 7.02 0.90 22.44
C GLY A 200 6.81 1.90 21.31
N GLN A 201 7.39 1.69 20.13
CA GLN A 201 7.12 2.55 18.98
C GLN A 201 5.73 2.29 18.39
N LYS A 202 5.07 3.39 17.98
CA LYS A 202 3.77 3.32 17.31
C LYS A 202 3.96 2.78 15.89
N MET A 203 3.10 1.85 15.48
CA MET A 203 3.15 1.27 14.14
C MET A 203 3.13 2.34 13.04
N LYS A 204 2.28 3.36 13.17
CA LYS A 204 2.19 4.45 12.20
C LYS A 204 3.52 5.21 12.01
N THR A 205 4.32 5.37 13.07
CA THR A 205 5.63 6.04 13.00
C THR A 205 6.64 5.18 12.24
N LEU A 206 6.69 3.87 12.54
CA LEU A 206 7.55 2.92 11.84
C LEU A 206 7.21 2.85 10.35
N VAL A 207 5.92 2.67 10.03
CA VAL A 207 5.43 2.58 8.66
C VAL A 207 5.67 3.89 7.90
N SER A 208 5.40 5.04 8.53
CA SER A 208 5.63 6.37 7.94
C SER A 208 7.08 6.57 7.49
N ALA A 209 8.03 6.19 8.34
CA ALA A 209 9.46 6.32 8.05
C ALA A 209 9.90 5.47 6.84
N HIS A 210 9.34 4.25 6.69
CA HIS A 210 9.73 3.30 5.65
C HIS A 210 8.96 3.50 4.34
N ALA A 211 7.68 3.87 4.41
CA ALA A 211 6.88 4.17 3.23
C ALA A 211 7.15 5.57 2.65
N GLY A 212 7.87 6.43 3.38
CA GLY A 212 8.15 7.80 2.93
C GLY A 212 6.92 8.71 2.86
N ILE A 213 5.90 8.44 3.69
CA ILE A 213 4.65 9.23 3.78
C ILE A 213 4.40 9.71 5.20
N SER A 214 3.58 10.75 5.38
CA SER A 214 3.30 11.28 6.71
C SER A 214 2.50 10.30 7.59
N GLU A 215 2.67 10.37 8.92
CA GLU A 215 1.87 9.58 9.88
C GLU A 215 0.36 9.83 9.71
N GLY A 216 -0.04 11.07 9.37
CA GLY A 216 -1.43 11.40 9.08
C GLY A 216 -1.97 10.62 7.88
N LYS A 217 -1.16 10.49 6.81
CA LYS A 217 -1.52 9.70 5.64
C LYS A 217 -1.61 8.21 5.95
N VAL A 218 -0.68 7.67 6.77
CA VAL A 218 -0.77 6.28 7.26
C VAL A 218 -2.08 6.04 8.02
N GLN A 219 -2.48 6.98 8.90
CA GLN A 219 -3.73 6.86 9.65
C GLN A 219 -4.95 6.92 8.72
N GLN A 220 -4.93 7.80 7.73
CA GLN A 220 -5.97 7.91 6.70
C GLN A 220 -6.12 6.59 5.93
N ILE A 221 -5.01 6.03 5.45
CA ILE A 221 -4.99 4.76 4.74
C ILE A 221 -5.57 3.63 5.61
N ASN A 222 -5.11 3.49 6.84
CA ASN A 222 -5.60 2.47 7.77
C ASN A 222 -7.10 2.63 8.08
N LYS A 223 -7.60 3.87 8.14
CA LYS A 223 -9.03 4.16 8.33
C LYS A 223 -9.85 3.69 7.12
N VAL A 224 -9.36 3.95 5.92
CA VAL A 224 -10.02 3.51 4.67
C VAL A 224 -9.99 1.99 4.59
N GLU A 225 -8.83 1.35 4.76
CA GLU A 225 -8.68 -0.11 4.71
C GLU A 225 -9.64 -0.84 5.67
N LYS A 226 -9.82 -0.30 6.88
CA LYS A 226 -10.68 -0.92 7.89
C LYS A 226 -12.18 -0.76 7.63
N ASN A 227 -12.61 0.32 6.99
CA ASN A 227 -14.03 0.72 6.97
C ASN A 227 -14.62 0.77 5.54
N ALA A 228 -13.81 0.71 4.49
CA ALA A 228 -14.30 0.66 3.12
C ALA A 228 -15.06 -0.65 2.84
N SER A 229 -15.92 -0.62 1.82
CA SER A 229 -16.46 -1.83 1.23
C SER A 229 -15.40 -2.51 0.35
N ASP A 230 -15.58 -3.78 0.02
CA ASP A 230 -14.66 -4.52 -0.85
C ASP A 230 -14.62 -3.89 -2.26
N GLU A 231 -15.78 -3.43 -2.75
CA GLU A 231 -15.92 -2.74 -4.02
C GLU A 231 -15.16 -1.39 -4.03
N LEU A 232 -15.23 -0.63 -2.92
CA LEU A 232 -14.49 0.62 -2.79
C LEU A 232 -12.98 0.37 -2.75
N MET A 233 -12.53 -0.68 -2.08
CA MET A 233 -11.13 -1.09 -2.07
C MET A 233 -10.64 -1.48 -3.46
N ASP A 234 -11.43 -2.24 -4.22
CA ASP A 234 -11.10 -2.64 -5.60
C ASP A 234 -10.94 -1.40 -6.52
N LYS A 235 -11.85 -0.43 -6.41
CA LYS A 235 -11.80 0.83 -7.16
C LYS A 235 -10.57 1.68 -6.80
N LEU A 236 -10.22 1.71 -5.51
CA LEU A 236 -9.04 2.43 -5.03
C LEU A 236 -7.75 1.79 -5.55
N LEU A 237 -7.65 0.46 -5.54
CA LEU A 237 -6.52 -0.28 -6.10
C LEU A 237 -6.37 -0.07 -7.61
N LYS A 238 -7.47 0.14 -8.33
CA LYS A 238 -7.47 0.49 -9.76
C LYS A 238 -7.21 1.98 -10.03
N ASN A 239 -6.99 2.80 -9.00
CA ASN A 239 -6.87 4.28 -9.08
C ASN A 239 -8.11 4.98 -9.70
N GLU A 240 -9.28 4.33 -9.63
CA GLU A 240 -10.55 4.89 -10.09
C GLU A 240 -11.23 5.76 -9.02
N VAL A 241 -10.76 5.70 -7.77
CA VAL A 241 -11.17 6.54 -6.64
C VAL A 241 -9.93 7.07 -5.95
N SER A 242 -9.90 8.35 -5.60
CA SER A 242 -8.81 8.93 -4.80
C SER A 242 -8.98 8.61 -3.31
N PHE A 243 -7.88 8.66 -2.53
CA PHE A 243 -7.99 8.50 -1.07
C PHE A 243 -8.89 9.55 -0.43
N ALA A 244 -8.89 10.78 -0.92
CA ALA A 244 -9.75 11.83 -0.40
C ALA A 244 -11.23 11.50 -0.63
N ALA A 245 -11.58 11.00 -1.83
CA ALA A 245 -12.93 10.55 -2.15
C ALA A 245 -13.30 9.31 -1.32
N ALA A 246 -12.39 8.31 -1.24
CA ALA A 246 -12.62 7.09 -0.46
C ALA A 246 -12.84 7.40 1.03
N GLU A 247 -12.02 8.26 1.64
CA GLU A 247 -12.19 8.69 3.03
C GLU A 247 -13.56 9.36 3.25
N LYS A 248 -13.97 10.23 2.31
CA LYS A 248 -15.26 10.88 2.37
C LYS A 248 -16.43 9.88 2.21
N MET A 249 -16.26 8.87 1.35
CA MET A 249 -17.24 7.78 1.20
C MET A 249 -17.45 6.97 2.49
N LEU A 250 -16.50 6.95 3.43
CA LEU A 250 -16.68 6.29 4.73
C LEU A 250 -17.76 6.96 5.61
N GLU A 251 -18.18 8.19 5.29
CA GLU A 251 -19.32 8.86 5.95
C GLU A 251 -20.67 8.26 5.54
N MET A 252 -20.70 7.46 4.48
CA MET A 252 -21.89 6.75 3.99
C MET A 252 -21.92 5.30 4.46
N PRO A 253 -23.12 4.69 4.59
CA PRO A 253 -23.26 3.24 4.75
C PRO A 253 -22.63 2.49 3.59
N LYS A 254 -22.14 1.26 3.82
CA LYS A 254 -21.48 0.45 2.76
C LYS A 254 -22.38 0.20 1.56
N GLU A 255 -23.67 0.04 1.76
CA GLU A 255 -24.65 -0.14 0.69
C GLU A 255 -24.72 1.09 -0.24
N GLU A 256 -24.61 2.30 0.32
CA GLU A 256 -24.59 3.54 -0.47
C GLU A 256 -23.22 3.78 -1.12
N GLN A 257 -22.12 3.33 -0.49
CA GLN A 257 -20.81 3.31 -1.15
C GLN A 257 -20.88 2.47 -2.44
N ASN A 258 -21.41 1.26 -2.35
CA ASN A 258 -21.52 0.34 -3.48
C ASN A 258 -22.46 0.87 -4.57
N ARG A 259 -23.59 1.48 -4.20
CA ARG A 259 -24.48 2.12 -5.17
C ARG A 259 -23.79 3.24 -5.94
N LEU A 260 -23.06 4.11 -5.25
CA LEU A 260 -22.34 5.19 -5.91
C LEU A 260 -21.29 4.64 -6.90
N ILE A 261 -20.60 3.56 -6.52
CA ILE A 261 -19.63 2.87 -7.38
C ILE A 261 -20.31 2.29 -8.63
N GLU A 262 -21.46 1.65 -8.49
CA GLU A 262 -22.23 1.09 -9.60
C GLU A 262 -22.75 2.16 -10.55
N GLU A 263 -23.26 3.27 -10.00
CA GLU A 263 -23.79 4.40 -10.77
C GLU A 263 -22.70 5.14 -11.56
N THR A 264 -21.45 5.13 -11.06
CA THR A 264 -20.31 5.85 -11.66
C THR A 264 -19.41 4.93 -12.49
N THR A 265 -19.95 3.87 -13.07
CA THR A 265 -19.17 2.89 -13.84
C THR A 265 -18.44 3.55 -15.03
N GLY A 266 -17.11 3.40 -15.06
CA GLY A 266 -16.25 3.89 -16.15
C GLY A 266 -15.70 5.29 -15.98
N GLU A 267 -16.09 6.03 -14.94
CA GLU A 267 -15.58 7.34 -14.59
C GLU A 267 -14.84 7.34 -13.25
N LYS A 268 -13.90 8.26 -13.09
CA LYS A 268 -13.21 8.45 -11.80
C LYS A 268 -14.13 9.17 -10.83
N ILE A 269 -14.34 8.58 -9.65
CA ILE A 269 -15.18 9.18 -8.61
C ILE A 269 -14.43 10.35 -7.96
N GLU A 270 -14.97 11.54 -8.14
CA GLU A 270 -14.46 12.78 -7.59
C GLU A 270 -15.06 13.09 -6.22
N VAL A 271 -14.31 13.80 -5.35
CA VAL A 271 -14.77 14.20 -4.01
C VAL A 271 -16.11 14.94 -4.05
N LYS A 272 -16.30 15.83 -5.03
CA LYS A 272 -17.55 16.60 -5.20
C LYS A 272 -18.78 15.73 -5.42
N GLU A 273 -18.62 14.64 -6.15
CA GLU A 273 -19.71 13.69 -6.38
C GLU A 273 -20.09 12.96 -5.10
N VAL A 274 -19.07 12.57 -4.31
CA VAL A 274 -19.28 11.96 -2.99
C VAL A 274 -19.99 12.93 -2.04
N GLU A 275 -19.57 14.19 -1.99
CA GLU A 275 -20.20 15.25 -1.17
C GLU A 275 -21.65 15.45 -1.56
N ARG A 276 -21.94 15.54 -2.85
CA ARG A 276 -23.31 15.64 -3.37
C ARG A 276 -24.17 14.46 -2.88
N ARG A 277 -23.64 13.25 -2.96
CA ARG A 277 -24.37 12.03 -2.52
C ARG A 277 -24.63 12.02 -1.02
N ILE A 278 -23.67 12.45 -0.22
CA ILE A 278 -23.85 12.58 1.24
C ILE A 278 -24.96 13.57 1.55
N GLU A 279 -24.98 14.74 0.90
CA GLU A 279 -26.06 15.70 1.09
C GLU A 279 -27.44 15.15 0.69
N GLU A 280 -27.53 14.36 -0.37
CA GLU A 280 -28.78 13.71 -0.79
C GLU A 280 -29.27 12.69 0.26
N ILE A 281 -28.35 11.91 0.84
CA ILE A 281 -28.64 10.95 1.92
C ILE A 281 -29.12 11.70 3.17
N GLU A 282 -28.45 12.79 3.53
CA GLU A 282 -28.83 13.63 4.68
C GLU A 282 -30.22 14.27 4.47
N LYS A 283 -30.48 14.80 3.28
CA LYS A 283 -31.82 15.35 2.92
C LYS A 283 -32.91 14.29 2.99
N LYS A 284 -32.62 13.03 2.59
CA LYS A 284 -33.56 11.91 2.72
C LYS A 284 -33.84 11.50 4.18
N LYS A 285 -32.92 11.80 5.11
CA LYS A 285 -33.10 11.55 6.56
C LYS A 285 -33.93 12.63 7.25
N VAL A 286 -34.24 13.74 6.60
CA VAL A 286 -35.12 14.77 7.14
C VAL A 286 -36.55 14.22 7.13
N ILE A 287 -36.93 13.61 8.22
CA ILE A 287 -38.31 13.22 8.46
C ILE A 287 -39.09 14.51 8.69
N SER A 288 -40.16 14.74 7.94
CA SER A 288 -41.01 15.91 8.16
C SER A 288 -41.64 15.86 9.55
N LYS A 289 -41.83 17.04 10.17
CA LYS A 289 -42.51 17.13 11.48
C LYS A 289 -43.87 16.39 11.44
N GLN A 290 -44.60 16.48 10.33
CA GLN A 290 -45.87 15.77 10.11
C GLN A 290 -45.68 14.23 10.12
N GLN A 291 -44.57 13.71 9.59
CA GLN A 291 -44.31 12.26 9.61
C GLN A 291 -44.03 11.79 11.05
N VAL A 292 -43.24 12.55 11.81
CA VAL A 292 -42.96 12.23 13.24
C VAL A 292 -44.23 12.28 14.06
N GLU A 293 -45.07 13.28 13.87
CA GLU A 293 -46.38 13.39 14.54
C GLU A 293 -47.31 12.20 14.21
N SER A 294 -47.32 11.79 12.94
CA SER A 294 -48.10 10.62 12.49
C SER A 294 -47.61 9.32 13.12
N ASP A 295 -46.29 9.13 13.18
CA ASP A 295 -45.70 7.90 13.72
C ASP A 295 -45.82 7.85 15.25
N LEU A 296 -45.69 8.98 15.95
CA LEU A 296 -45.99 9.11 17.38
C LEU A 296 -47.44 8.79 17.67
N LYS A 297 -48.37 9.25 16.82
CA LYS A 297 -49.81 8.95 16.97
C LYS A 297 -50.09 7.46 16.84
N LYS A 298 -49.50 6.77 15.89
CA LYS A 298 -49.57 5.31 15.71
C LYS A 298 -49.00 4.54 16.92
N ILE A 299 -47.91 5.05 17.52
CA ILE A 299 -47.33 4.45 18.72
C ILE A 299 -48.26 4.62 19.91
N LEU A 300 -48.81 5.81 20.10
CA LEU A 300 -49.78 6.09 21.18
C LEU A 300 -51.08 5.27 21.06
N GLU A 301 -51.59 5.08 19.84
CA GLU A 301 -52.75 4.23 19.57
C GLU A 301 -52.51 2.74 19.92
N ARG A 302 -51.24 2.27 19.79
CA ARG A 302 -50.84 0.91 20.19
C ARG A 302 -50.58 0.74 21.68
N CYS A 303 -50.22 1.83 22.37
CA CYS A 303 -49.99 1.87 23.82
C CYS A 303 -51.31 2.15 24.60
N SER A 304 -52.30 1.28 24.46
CA SER A 304 -53.58 1.43 25.11
C SER A 304 -53.65 0.94 26.57
N GLN A 305 -52.54 0.50 27.14
CA GLN A 305 -52.47 -0.02 28.52
C GLN A 305 -51.42 0.76 29.33
N GLU A 306 -51.73 1.02 30.60
CA GLU A 306 -50.76 1.51 31.58
C GLU A 306 -49.67 0.46 31.79
N VAL A 307 -48.41 0.89 31.63
CA VAL A 307 -47.22 0.02 31.82
C VAL A 307 -46.47 0.53 33.03
N GLU A 308 -46.36 -0.30 34.07
CA GLU A 308 -45.44 -0.05 35.18
C GLU A 308 -44.01 -0.25 34.72
N LEU A 309 -43.22 0.81 34.69
CA LEU A 309 -41.80 0.78 34.34
C LEU A 309 -40.94 0.73 35.59
N GLY A 310 -40.02 -0.19 35.66
CA GLY A 310 -38.98 -0.20 36.69
C GLY A 310 -38.08 1.06 36.58
N SER A 311 -37.39 1.43 37.65
CA SER A 311 -36.61 2.68 37.73
C SER A 311 -35.54 2.82 36.63
N LYS A 312 -35.02 1.73 36.14
CA LYS A 312 -34.01 1.69 35.03
C LYS A 312 -34.67 1.91 33.67
N GLU A 313 -35.86 1.39 33.48
CA GLU A 313 -36.64 1.51 32.25
C GLU A 313 -37.28 2.90 32.16
N TYR A 314 -37.73 3.46 33.29
CA TYR A 314 -38.19 4.83 33.37
C TYR A 314 -37.12 5.87 33.00
N LYS A 315 -35.86 5.65 33.42
CA LYS A 315 -34.73 6.51 33.01
C LYS A 315 -34.47 6.44 31.52
N LYS A 316 -34.57 5.25 30.89
CA LYS A 316 -34.43 5.10 29.43
C LYS A 316 -35.58 5.80 28.68
N TYR A 317 -36.79 5.69 29.19
CA TYR A 317 -37.95 6.37 28.64
C TYR A 317 -37.80 7.91 28.69
N LEU A 318 -37.39 8.48 29.83
CA LEU A 318 -37.13 9.91 29.96
C LEU A 318 -35.99 10.38 29.03
N HIS A 319 -34.96 9.57 28.87
CA HIS A 319 -33.86 9.89 27.95
C HIS A 319 -34.34 9.93 26.48
N ALA A 320 -35.15 8.97 26.08
CA ALA A 320 -35.72 8.91 24.72
C ALA A 320 -36.68 10.09 24.47
N LEU A 321 -37.52 10.45 25.47
CA LEU A 321 -38.39 11.60 25.41
C LEU A 321 -37.63 12.91 25.24
N ASN A 322 -36.59 13.13 26.03
CA ASN A 322 -35.71 14.31 25.90
C ASN A 322 -34.99 14.38 24.55
N GLN A 323 -34.62 13.24 23.95
CA GLN A 323 -34.08 13.21 22.61
C GLN A 323 -35.12 13.58 21.54
N LEU A 324 -36.34 13.04 21.63
CA LEU A 324 -37.43 13.39 20.74
C LEU A 324 -37.81 14.88 20.84
N GLU A 325 -37.82 15.43 22.03
CA GLU A 325 -38.09 16.85 22.27
C GLU A 325 -37.04 17.75 21.58
N ARG A 326 -35.74 17.38 21.65
CA ARG A 326 -34.67 18.09 20.94
C ARG A 326 -34.73 17.99 19.42
N ILE A 327 -35.40 16.96 18.88
CA ILE A 327 -35.57 16.78 17.43
C ILE A 327 -36.77 17.58 16.93
N LEU A 328 -37.79 17.76 17.77
CA LEU A 328 -39.05 18.40 17.38
C LEU A 328 -39.09 19.91 17.61
N TRP A 329 -38.21 20.44 18.47
CA TRP A 329 -38.05 21.85 18.83
C TRP A 329 -36.65 22.36 18.62
#